data_f2ce938ef930a985e133046c2c91e67c
#
_entry.id   f2ce938ef930a985e133046c2c91e67c
#
_cell.length_a   1.000
_cell.length_b   1.000
_cell.length_c   1.000
_cell.angle_alpha   90.00
_cell.angle_beta   90.00
_cell.angle_gamma   90.00
#
_symmetry.space_group_name_H-M   'P 1'
#
loop_
_entity.id
_entity.type
_entity.pdbx_description
1 polymer ?
#
loop_
_entity_poly.entity_id
_entity_poly.type
_entity_poly.pdbx_seq_one_letter_code
_entity_poly.pdbx_strand_id
1 'polypeptide(L)'
;MKLLLDTHIWIWSLLEPSKITPRIAKALENPANEKWLSPISVWELRVLVEKGRVKLNMGFEEWIAQALTEFSPREAPLTTEVVLAMNKIHLPHRDPADAFLAATARVFHLTLVTADTRLRAAKGVSFL
;
A
#
# COMPACT_ATOMS: atom_id res chain seq x y z
N MET A 1 -7.53 13.43 4.71
CA MET A 1 -7.54 12.55 3.53
C MET A 1 -7.56 11.08 3.95
N LYS A 2 -8.03 10.23 3.07
CA LYS A 2 -7.97 8.77 3.25
C LYS A 2 -6.86 8.24 2.35
N LEU A 3 -5.77 7.81 2.96
CA LEU A 3 -4.54 7.42 2.25
C LEU A 3 -4.43 5.90 2.15
N LEU A 4 -4.37 5.37 0.92
CA LEU A 4 -4.05 3.97 0.69
C LEU A 4 -2.54 3.86 0.42
N LEU A 5 -1.84 3.08 1.24
CA LEU A 5 -0.40 2.95 1.10
C LEU A 5 -0.04 1.87 0.08
N ASP A 6 0.82 2.23 -0.87
CA ASP A 6 1.54 1.24 -1.66
C ASP A 6 2.41 0.40 -0.71
N THR A 7 2.61 -0.85 -1.06
CA THR A 7 3.32 -1.82 -0.23
C THR A 7 4.70 -1.33 0.22
N HIS A 8 5.49 -0.75 -0.71
CA HIS A 8 6.82 -0.24 -0.37
C HIS A 8 6.78 0.96 0.55
N ILE A 9 5.79 1.85 0.40
CA ILE A 9 5.63 2.98 1.32
C ILE A 9 5.38 2.46 2.74
N TRP A 10 4.50 1.47 2.88
CA TRP A 10 4.23 0.86 4.17
C TRP A 10 5.47 0.20 4.78
N ILE A 11 6.16 -0.63 4.00
CA ILE A 11 7.37 -1.33 4.45
C ILE A 11 8.46 -0.33 4.85
N TRP A 12 8.72 0.66 4.00
CA TRP A 12 9.75 1.67 4.29
C TRP A 12 9.42 2.50 5.51
N SER A 13 8.14 2.85 5.72
CA SER A 13 7.75 3.63 6.90
C SER A 13 8.11 2.92 8.20
N LEU A 14 8.17 1.59 8.19
CA LEU A 14 8.47 0.77 9.37
C LEU A 14 9.94 0.33 9.44
N LEU A 15 10.54 0.00 8.30
CA LEU A 15 11.88 -0.61 8.26
C LEU A 15 12.98 0.32 7.73
N GLU A 16 12.65 1.25 6.84
CA GLU A 16 13.61 2.14 6.19
C GLU A 16 13.03 3.54 6.01
N PRO A 17 12.74 4.25 7.12
CA PRO A 17 12.07 5.57 7.03
C PRO A 17 12.82 6.60 6.19
N SER A 18 14.14 6.47 6.05
CA SER A 18 14.94 7.36 5.21
C SER A 18 14.59 7.32 3.73
N LYS A 19 13.93 6.27 3.27
CA LYS A 19 13.44 6.15 1.87
C LYS A 19 12.13 6.90 1.63
N ILE A 20 11.46 7.33 2.68
CA ILE A 20 10.20 8.09 2.58
C ILE A 20 10.53 9.57 2.38
N THR A 21 9.89 10.21 1.39
CA THR A 21 10.06 11.64 1.19
C THR A 21 9.47 12.43 2.36
N PRO A 22 9.97 13.64 2.67
CA PRO A 22 9.41 14.47 3.74
C PRO A 22 7.92 14.76 3.55
N ARG A 23 7.48 14.94 2.32
CA ARG A 23 6.07 15.17 2.01
C ARG A 23 5.19 13.98 2.42
N ILE A 24 5.60 12.77 2.06
CA ILE A 24 4.87 11.54 2.41
C ILE A 24 4.92 11.32 3.92
N ALA A 25 6.10 11.45 4.54
CA ALA A 25 6.25 11.28 5.99
C ALA A 25 5.30 12.22 6.75
N LYS A 26 5.24 13.47 6.33
CA LYS A 26 4.36 14.47 6.95
C LYS A 26 2.89 14.10 6.82
N ALA A 27 2.49 13.61 5.65
CA ALA A 27 1.11 13.17 5.41
C ALA A 27 0.74 11.96 6.28
N LEU A 28 1.66 11.01 6.45
CA LEU A 28 1.45 9.82 7.29
C LEU A 28 1.38 10.15 8.78
N GLU A 29 2.10 11.16 9.23
CA GLU A 29 2.11 11.61 10.62
C GLU A 29 0.92 12.49 10.99
N ASN A 30 0.24 13.05 10.00
CA ASN A 30 -0.89 13.94 10.24
C ASN A 30 -2.10 13.16 10.75
N PRO A 31 -2.56 13.39 12.00
CA PRO A 31 -3.67 12.62 12.59
C PRO A 31 -5.02 12.88 11.90
N ALA A 32 -5.14 13.95 11.09
CA ALA A 32 -6.33 14.21 10.30
C ALA A 32 -6.46 13.26 9.11
N ASN A 33 -5.38 12.57 8.72
CA ASN A 33 -5.39 11.62 7.63
C ASN A 33 -5.63 10.19 8.14
N GLU A 34 -6.56 9.48 7.50
CA GLU A 34 -6.75 8.06 7.73
C GLU A 34 -5.74 7.28 6.88
N LYS A 35 -5.15 6.25 7.48
CA LYS A 35 -4.25 5.34 6.77
C LYS A 35 -5.01 4.05 6.48
N TRP A 36 -4.92 3.59 5.23
CA TRP A 36 -5.55 2.37 4.75
C TRP A 36 -4.48 1.44 4.19
N LEU A 37 -4.64 0.15 4.44
CA LEU A 37 -3.73 -0.87 3.95
C LEU A 37 -4.52 -2.02 3.34
N SER A 38 -4.13 -2.44 2.14
CA SER A 38 -4.73 -3.60 1.47
C SER A 38 -4.11 -4.89 1.98
N PRO A 39 -4.89 -5.99 2.13
CA PRO A 39 -4.33 -7.32 2.36
C PRO A 39 -3.31 -7.75 1.29
N ILE A 40 -3.40 -7.19 0.09
CA ILE A 40 -2.39 -7.42 -0.97
C ILE A 40 -1.01 -6.98 -0.52
N SER A 41 -0.91 -5.89 0.23
CA SER A 41 0.39 -5.41 0.74
C SER A 41 0.99 -6.39 1.75
N VAL A 42 0.16 -7.00 2.57
CA VAL A 42 0.61 -8.05 3.51
C VAL A 42 1.10 -9.27 2.73
N TRP A 43 0.38 -9.67 1.69
CA TRP A 43 0.77 -10.77 0.82
C TRP A 43 2.09 -10.46 0.09
N GLU A 44 2.24 -9.26 -0.46
CA GLU A 44 3.49 -8.87 -1.12
C GLU A 44 4.67 -8.92 -0.16
N LEU A 45 4.50 -8.44 1.07
CA LEU A 45 5.55 -8.54 2.08
C LEU A 45 5.93 -9.99 2.35
N ARG A 46 4.94 -10.88 2.46
CA ARG A 46 5.20 -12.31 2.63
C ARG A 46 6.08 -12.86 1.51
N VAL A 47 5.76 -12.51 0.26
CA VAL A 47 6.54 -12.92 -0.91
C VAL A 47 7.97 -12.38 -0.83
N LEU A 48 8.14 -11.12 -0.47
CA LEU A 48 9.47 -10.50 -0.32
C LEU A 48 10.31 -11.19 0.76
N VAL A 49 9.69 -11.55 1.88
CA VAL A 49 10.37 -12.28 2.95
C VAL A 49 10.78 -13.67 2.49
N GLU A 50 9.88 -14.40 1.81
CA GLU A 50 10.19 -15.73 1.27
C GLU A 50 11.34 -15.69 0.27
N LYS A 51 11.46 -14.64 -0.52
CA LYS A 51 12.53 -14.46 -1.49
C LYS A 51 13.83 -13.90 -0.88
N GLY A 52 13.85 -13.67 0.42
CA GLY A 52 15.01 -13.12 1.11
C GLY A 52 15.31 -11.65 0.82
N ARG A 53 14.36 -10.93 0.22
CA ARG A 53 14.52 -9.49 -0.11
C ARG A 53 14.21 -8.56 1.06
N VAL A 54 13.43 -9.04 2.01
CA VAL A 54 13.12 -8.35 3.26
C VAL A 54 13.40 -9.32 4.39
N LYS A 55 14.14 -8.86 5.39
CA LYS A 55 14.44 -9.64 6.59
C LYS A 55 13.71 -9.03 7.78
N LEU A 56 12.98 -9.89 8.49
CA LEU A 56 12.29 -9.51 9.71
C LEU A 56 13.07 -10.08 10.91
N ASN A 57 13.00 -9.38 12.04
CA ASN A 57 13.68 -9.78 13.28
C ASN A 57 12.84 -10.73 14.15
N MET A 58 11.71 -11.17 13.64
CA MET A 58 10.79 -12.08 14.33
C MET A 58 9.97 -12.86 13.30
N GLY A 59 9.12 -13.78 13.73
CA GLY A 59 8.22 -14.52 12.86
C GLY A 59 7.28 -13.58 12.09
N PHE A 60 6.87 -13.99 10.88
CA PHE A 60 6.06 -13.15 10.01
C PHE A 60 4.75 -12.72 10.67
N GLU A 61 4.01 -13.67 11.24
CA GLU A 61 2.72 -13.36 11.88
C GLU A 61 2.87 -12.42 13.07
N GLU A 62 3.90 -12.62 13.89
CA GLU A 62 4.20 -11.74 15.02
C GLU A 62 4.53 -10.33 14.53
N TRP A 63 5.34 -10.23 13.48
CA TRP A 63 5.73 -8.94 12.93
C TRP A 63 4.52 -8.19 12.38
N ILE A 64 3.63 -8.89 11.65
CA ILE A 64 2.39 -8.29 11.12
C ILE A 64 1.50 -7.79 12.26
N ALA A 65 1.30 -8.60 13.30
CA ALA A 65 0.47 -8.20 14.43
C ALA A 65 1.00 -6.92 15.09
N GLN A 66 2.31 -6.85 15.28
CA GLN A 66 2.96 -5.67 15.87
C GLN A 66 2.87 -4.46 14.94
N ALA A 67 3.13 -4.65 13.66
CA ALA A 67 3.07 -3.57 12.67
C ALA A 67 1.67 -2.98 12.55
N LEU A 68 0.63 -3.82 12.54
CA LEU A 68 -0.75 -3.35 12.46
C LEU A 68 -1.18 -2.65 13.75
N THR A 69 -0.66 -3.06 14.90
CA THR A 69 -0.93 -2.37 16.17
C THR A 69 -0.28 -0.98 16.19
N GLU A 70 0.98 -0.87 15.81
CA GLU A 70 1.72 0.40 15.81
C GLU A 70 1.20 1.39 14.78
N PHE A 71 0.89 0.90 13.59
CA PHE A 71 0.46 1.73 12.47
C PHE A 71 -1.04 2.01 12.46
N SER A 72 -1.84 1.08 13.00
CA SER A 72 -3.29 1.13 13.10
C SER A 72 -4.00 1.54 11.80
N PRO A 73 -3.70 0.90 10.65
CA PRO A 73 -4.38 1.23 9.41
C PRO A 73 -5.79 0.63 9.40
N ARG A 74 -6.66 1.23 8.60
CA ARG A 74 -7.91 0.57 8.23
C ARG A 74 -7.63 -0.44 7.14
N GLU A 75 -8.27 -1.59 7.19
CA GLU A 75 -8.15 -2.57 6.13
C GLU A 75 -8.95 -2.12 4.90
N ALA A 76 -8.28 -2.07 3.75
CA ALA A 76 -8.93 -1.85 2.47
C ALA A 76 -9.26 -3.22 1.87
N PRO A 77 -10.53 -3.67 1.93
CA PRO A 77 -10.83 -5.07 1.66
C PRO A 77 -10.72 -5.43 0.17
N LEU A 78 -10.31 -6.67 -0.10
CA LEU A 78 -10.29 -7.25 -1.45
C LEU A 78 -11.68 -7.77 -1.79
N THR A 79 -12.51 -6.92 -2.37
CA THR A 79 -13.88 -7.28 -2.74
C THR A 79 -13.98 -7.70 -4.19
N THR A 80 -15.08 -8.34 -4.55
CA THR A 80 -15.40 -8.64 -5.95
C THR A 80 -15.45 -7.35 -6.77
N GLU A 81 -16.00 -6.29 -6.21
CA GLU A 81 -16.06 -4.98 -6.88
C GLU A 81 -14.66 -4.46 -7.23
N VAL A 82 -13.69 -4.61 -6.34
CA VAL A 82 -12.29 -4.24 -6.61
C VAL A 82 -11.73 -5.08 -7.77
N VAL A 83 -11.96 -6.38 -7.76
CA VAL A 83 -11.49 -7.27 -8.84
C VAL A 83 -12.09 -6.86 -10.18
N LEU A 84 -13.38 -6.58 -10.22
CA LEU A 84 -14.05 -6.14 -11.45
C LEU A 84 -13.52 -4.78 -11.92
N ALA A 85 -13.23 -3.88 -11.01
CA ALA A 85 -12.68 -2.57 -11.34
C ALA A 85 -11.28 -2.64 -11.97
N MET A 86 -10.55 -3.73 -11.74
CA MET A 86 -9.24 -3.94 -12.37
C MET A 86 -9.30 -3.95 -13.89
N ASN A 87 -10.45 -4.31 -14.46
CA ASN A 87 -10.65 -4.27 -15.92
C ASN A 87 -10.50 -2.86 -16.50
N LYS A 88 -10.69 -1.83 -15.68
CA LYS A 88 -10.60 -0.42 -16.08
C LYS A 88 -9.26 0.22 -15.71
N ILE A 89 -8.37 -0.54 -15.10
CA ILE A 89 -7.03 -0.07 -14.72
C ILE A 89 -6.06 -0.48 -15.81
N HIS A 90 -5.43 0.53 -16.42
CA HIS A 90 -4.42 0.33 -17.46
C HIS A 90 -3.10 0.88 -16.97
N LEU A 91 -2.12 0.00 -16.77
CA LEU A 91 -0.79 0.36 -16.31
C LEU A 91 0.24 0.05 -17.40
N PRO A 92 1.34 0.83 -17.46
CA PRO A 92 2.40 0.59 -18.43
C PRO A 92 3.22 -0.68 -18.16
N HIS A 93 3.00 -1.32 -17.03
CA HIS A 93 3.70 -2.53 -16.61
C HIS A 93 2.69 -3.58 -16.14
N ARG A 94 3.15 -4.84 -16.10
CA ARG A 94 2.31 -5.96 -15.64
C ARG A 94 2.67 -6.33 -14.21
N ASP A 95 2.06 -5.65 -13.27
CA ASP A 95 2.16 -5.97 -11.84
C ASP A 95 0.74 -6.11 -11.30
N PRO A 96 0.28 -7.35 -11.04
CA PRO A 96 -1.09 -7.57 -10.55
C PRO A 96 -1.36 -6.86 -9.22
N ALA A 97 -0.38 -6.79 -8.34
CA ALA A 97 -0.54 -6.12 -7.05
C ALA A 97 -0.79 -4.63 -7.24
N ASP A 98 -0.09 -3.97 -8.15
CA ASP A 98 -0.29 -2.55 -8.46
C ASP A 98 -1.69 -2.31 -9.04
N ALA A 99 -2.17 -3.21 -9.91
CA ALA A 99 -3.52 -3.13 -10.44
C ALA A 99 -4.58 -3.29 -9.35
N PHE A 100 -4.37 -4.18 -8.37
CA PHE A 100 -5.24 -4.32 -7.21
C PHE A 100 -5.28 -3.04 -6.39
N LEU A 101 -4.12 -2.43 -6.13
CA LEU A 101 -4.05 -1.20 -5.33
C LEU A 101 -4.74 -0.04 -6.03
N ALA A 102 -4.51 0.13 -7.33
CA ALA A 102 -5.16 1.18 -8.11
C ALA A 102 -6.69 0.99 -8.14
N ALA A 103 -7.16 -0.24 -8.34
CA ALA A 103 -8.59 -0.55 -8.33
C ALA A 103 -9.20 -0.30 -6.95
N THR A 104 -8.51 -0.68 -5.87
CA THR A 104 -8.95 -0.44 -4.49
C THR A 104 -9.11 1.06 -4.22
N ALA A 105 -8.11 1.85 -4.59
CA ALA A 105 -8.16 3.30 -4.42
C ALA A 105 -9.36 3.91 -5.17
N ARG A 106 -9.63 3.43 -6.37
CA ARG A 106 -10.75 3.90 -7.17
C ARG A 106 -12.10 3.54 -6.57
N VAL A 107 -12.28 2.28 -6.15
CA VAL A 107 -13.55 1.80 -5.59
C VAL A 107 -13.90 2.49 -4.28
N PHE A 108 -12.93 2.65 -3.39
CA PHE A 108 -13.15 3.23 -2.06
C PHE A 108 -12.85 4.72 -1.98
N HIS A 109 -12.56 5.36 -3.13
CA HIS A 109 -12.23 6.80 -3.19
C HIS A 109 -11.08 7.19 -2.25
N LEU A 110 -10.01 6.39 -2.31
CA LEU A 110 -8.81 6.63 -1.52
C LEU A 110 -7.76 7.35 -2.35
N THR A 111 -6.90 8.10 -1.68
CA THR A 111 -5.73 8.70 -2.29
C THR A 111 -4.55 7.74 -2.17
N LEU A 112 -4.02 7.29 -3.29
CA LEU A 112 -2.92 6.32 -3.31
C LEU A 112 -1.58 7.03 -3.05
N VAL A 113 -0.81 6.47 -2.13
CA VAL A 113 0.52 6.97 -1.77
C VAL A 113 1.55 5.99 -2.31
N THR A 114 2.33 6.42 -3.30
CA THR A 114 3.34 5.58 -3.95
C THR A 114 4.54 6.40 -4.39
N ALA A 115 5.70 5.74 -4.42
CA ALA A 115 6.92 6.27 -5.04
C ALA A 115 7.11 5.74 -6.47
N ASP A 116 6.28 4.82 -6.93
CA ASP A 116 6.39 4.22 -8.26
C ASP A 116 5.69 5.09 -9.31
N THR A 117 6.49 5.69 -10.20
CA THR A 117 5.97 6.56 -11.27
C THR A 117 5.09 5.81 -12.27
N ARG A 118 5.30 4.51 -12.46
CA ARG A 118 4.48 3.69 -13.35
C ARG A 118 3.08 3.51 -12.81
N LEU A 119 2.94 3.32 -11.49
CA LEU A 119 1.63 3.20 -10.85
C LEU A 119 0.86 4.52 -10.94
N ARG A 120 1.55 5.65 -10.90
CA ARG A 120 0.94 6.98 -11.02
C ARG A 120 0.33 7.25 -12.39
N ALA A 121 0.58 6.39 -13.37
CA ALA A 121 -0.05 6.47 -14.69
C ALA A 121 -1.51 5.97 -14.67
N ALA A 122 -1.98 5.33 -13.61
CA ALA A 122 -3.35 4.84 -13.51
C ALA A 122 -4.35 6.00 -13.54
N LYS A 123 -5.28 5.95 -14.50
CA LYS A 123 -6.34 6.97 -14.64
C LYS A 123 -7.50 6.69 -13.69
N GLY A 124 -8.16 7.74 -13.24
CA GLY A 124 -9.29 7.63 -12.32
C GLY A 124 -8.89 7.34 -10.88
N VAL A 125 -7.60 7.50 -10.55
CA VAL A 125 -7.04 7.31 -9.21
C VAL A 125 -6.44 8.64 -8.75
N SER A 126 -6.71 9.01 -7.51
CA SER A 126 -6.08 10.18 -6.87
C SER A 126 -4.76 9.76 -6.24
N PHE A 127 -3.75 10.62 -6.36
CA PHE A 127 -2.41 10.39 -5.79
C PHE A 127 -1.99 11.54 -4.88
N LEU A 128 -1.26 11.18 -3.83
CA LEU A 128 -0.65 12.18 -2.97
C LEU A 128 0.52 12.86 -3.67
#